data_7014cb13719265fa28d9b16194364309
#
_entry.id   7014cb13719265fa28d9b16194364309
#
_cell.length_a   1.000
_cell.length_b   1.000
_cell.length_c   1.000
_cell.angle_alpha   90.00
_cell.angle_beta   90.00
_cell.angle_gamma   90.00
#
_symmetry.space_group_name_H-M   'P 1'
#
loop_
_entity.id
_entity.type
_entity.pdbx_description
1 polymer ?
#
loop_
_entity_poly.entity_id
_entity_poly.type
_entity_poly.pdbx_seq_one_letter_code
_entity_poly.pdbx_strand_id
1 'polypeptide(L)'
;MLAHRDSADPDAEADVAQAGSGLESLRRIPRLAQVLLDRPVLMRFDSVVGGESIAEGGAVLDYFRDRMRHIRHALCGMLNDGIHRGELRKDMDVEGVATEIVAFMDGIQTQWLLDPRRIDLVKAYHRYFGNLASQLQRSPGHDRKRRR
;
A
#
# COMPACT_ATOMS: atom_id res chain seq x y z
N MET A 1 -13.09 -22.56 -27.10
CA MET A 1 -12.32 -23.00 -25.90
C MET A 1 -11.44 -21.83 -25.46
N LEU A 2 -11.98 -20.91 -24.69
CA LEU A 2 -11.29 -19.71 -24.19
C LEU A 2 -10.85 -20.00 -22.77
N ALA A 3 -9.52 -20.11 -22.59
CA ALA A 3 -8.92 -20.29 -21.27
C ALA A 3 -9.09 -18.98 -20.49
N HIS A 4 -9.93 -19.02 -19.47
CA HIS A 4 -10.00 -18.00 -18.42
C HIS A 4 -8.69 -18.03 -17.63
N ARG A 5 -7.84 -17.05 -17.91
CA ARG A 5 -6.72 -16.69 -17.03
C ARG A 5 -6.96 -15.26 -16.54
N ASP A 6 -8.00 -15.08 -15.75
CA ASP A 6 -8.23 -13.88 -14.95
C ASP A 6 -8.29 -14.27 -13.48
N SER A 7 -7.21 -14.85 -12.98
CA SER A 7 -6.93 -14.79 -11.57
C SER A 7 -6.10 -13.52 -11.38
N ALA A 8 -6.64 -12.53 -10.67
CA ALA A 8 -5.85 -11.48 -10.08
C ALA A 8 -4.66 -12.14 -9.41
N ASP A 9 -3.46 -11.84 -9.90
CA ASP A 9 -2.25 -12.41 -9.36
C ASP A 9 -2.01 -11.74 -7.99
N PRO A 10 -2.31 -12.40 -6.86
CA PRO A 10 -2.05 -11.85 -5.54
C PRO A 10 -0.55 -11.64 -5.32
N ASP A 11 0.30 -12.23 -6.19
CA ASP A 11 1.74 -12.13 -6.11
C ASP A 11 2.26 -10.77 -6.61
N ALA A 12 1.54 -10.06 -7.49
CA ALA A 12 1.99 -8.76 -7.99
C ALA A 12 2.02 -7.68 -6.89
N GLU A 13 1.11 -7.74 -5.92
CA GLU A 13 1.12 -6.85 -4.75
C GLU A 13 2.20 -7.28 -3.74
N ALA A 14 2.44 -8.59 -3.61
CA ALA A 14 3.46 -9.14 -2.75
C ALA A 14 4.88 -8.92 -3.30
N ASP A 15 5.08 -9.00 -4.62
CA ASP A 15 6.37 -8.78 -5.27
C ASP A 15 6.90 -7.35 -5.10
N VAL A 16 6.02 -6.35 -5.02
CA VAL A 16 6.41 -4.96 -4.76
C VAL A 16 6.89 -4.79 -3.31
N ALA A 17 6.33 -5.55 -2.37
CA ALA A 17 6.73 -5.50 -0.97
C ALA A 17 8.00 -6.32 -0.67
N GLN A 18 8.34 -7.34 -1.50
CA GLN A 18 9.43 -8.28 -1.22
C GLN A 18 10.78 -7.90 -1.85
N ALA A 19 10.83 -6.97 -2.77
CA ALA A 19 12.03 -6.70 -3.56
C ALA A 19 12.86 -5.52 -3.04
N GLY A 20 13.65 -5.69 -1.98
CA GLY A 20 14.63 -4.71 -1.55
C GLY A 20 14.66 -4.41 -0.05
N SER A 21 15.34 -3.33 0.36
CA SER A 21 15.28 -2.79 1.72
C SER A 21 13.92 -2.16 2.01
N GLY A 22 13.57 -2.01 3.29
CA GLY A 22 12.29 -1.43 3.69
C GLY A 22 12.03 -0.05 3.07
N LEU A 23 13.04 0.83 3.06
CA LEU A 23 12.95 2.16 2.44
C LEU A 23 12.84 2.07 0.90
N GLU A 24 13.57 1.16 0.27
CA GLU A 24 13.51 0.95 -1.18
C GLU A 24 12.16 0.38 -1.60
N SER A 25 11.64 -0.59 -0.86
CA SER A 25 10.30 -1.14 -1.09
C SER A 25 9.24 -0.05 -1.01
N LEU A 26 9.30 0.81 0.00
CA LEU A 26 8.38 1.95 0.14
C LEU A 26 8.43 2.90 -1.07
N ARG A 27 9.63 3.13 -1.63
CA ARG A 27 9.82 3.94 -2.83
C ARG A 27 9.38 3.27 -4.13
N ARG A 28 9.20 1.96 -4.12
CA ARG A 28 8.72 1.18 -5.28
C ARG A 28 7.19 1.07 -5.35
N ILE A 29 6.49 1.21 -4.24
CA ILE A 29 5.01 1.14 -4.20
C ILE A 29 4.34 2.02 -5.27
N PRO A 30 4.81 3.23 -5.61
CA PRO A 30 4.21 4.03 -6.67
C PRO A 30 4.09 3.34 -8.04
N ARG A 31 4.89 2.31 -8.32
CA ARG A 31 4.79 1.53 -9.55
C ARG A 31 3.48 0.77 -9.66
N LEU A 32 2.84 0.46 -8.54
CA LEU A 32 1.52 -0.17 -8.50
C LEU A 32 0.44 0.69 -9.17
N ALA A 33 0.58 2.01 -9.12
CA ALA A 33 -0.40 2.90 -9.76
C ALA A 33 -0.56 2.61 -11.24
N GLN A 34 0.54 2.33 -11.96
CA GLN A 34 0.48 1.97 -13.37
C GLN A 34 -0.19 0.61 -13.57
N VAL A 35 0.14 -0.38 -12.75
CA VAL A 35 -0.47 -1.72 -12.79
C VAL A 35 -1.99 -1.62 -12.57
N LEU A 36 -2.43 -0.78 -11.64
CA LEU A 36 -3.84 -0.54 -11.37
C LEU A 36 -4.56 0.12 -12.55
N LEU A 37 -3.92 1.11 -13.19
CA LEU A 37 -4.48 1.77 -14.38
C LEU A 37 -4.66 0.79 -15.56
N ASP A 38 -3.82 -0.23 -15.66
CA ASP A 38 -3.94 -1.26 -16.68
C ASP A 38 -5.07 -2.26 -16.38
N ARG A 39 -5.64 -2.22 -15.16
CA ARG A 39 -6.69 -3.12 -14.69
C ARG A 39 -7.89 -2.39 -14.06
N PRO A 40 -8.52 -1.45 -14.77
CA PRO A 40 -9.58 -0.60 -14.19
C PRO A 40 -10.82 -1.40 -13.78
N VAL A 41 -11.09 -2.53 -14.40
CA VAL A 41 -12.21 -3.42 -14.05
C VAL A 41 -12.00 -4.02 -12.66
N LEU A 42 -10.77 -4.43 -12.36
CA LEU A 42 -10.42 -5.02 -11.07
C LEU A 42 -10.52 -3.98 -9.94
N MET A 43 -9.99 -2.76 -10.16
CA MET A 43 -10.15 -1.67 -9.21
C MET A 43 -11.62 -1.35 -8.92
N ARG A 44 -12.44 -1.33 -9.98
CA ARG A 44 -13.88 -1.08 -9.84
C ARG A 44 -14.58 -2.19 -9.05
N PHE A 45 -14.24 -3.44 -9.33
CA PHE A 45 -14.75 -4.58 -8.60
C PHE A 45 -14.41 -4.50 -7.11
N ASP A 46 -13.14 -4.29 -6.76
CA ASP A 46 -12.68 -4.18 -5.37
C ASP A 46 -13.37 -3.04 -4.62
N SER A 47 -13.52 -1.88 -5.26
CA SER A 47 -14.17 -0.72 -4.63
C SER A 47 -15.66 -0.93 -4.40
N VAL A 48 -16.38 -1.50 -5.36
CA VAL A 48 -17.83 -1.71 -5.26
C VAL A 48 -18.15 -2.87 -4.32
N VAL A 49 -17.58 -4.04 -4.58
CA VAL A 49 -17.89 -5.25 -3.82
C VAL A 49 -17.36 -5.16 -2.39
N GLY A 50 -16.18 -4.57 -2.20
CA GLY A 50 -15.63 -4.30 -0.88
C GLY A 50 -16.53 -3.36 -0.07
N GLY A 51 -17.01 -2.29 -0.68
CA GLY A 51 -17.93 -1.34 -0.05
C GLY A 51 -19.28 -1.97 0.30
N GLU A 52 -19.90 -2.70 -0.63
CA GLU A 52 -21.17 -3.41 -0.40
C GLU A 52 -21.05 -4.46 0.70
N SER A 53 -19.92 -5.19 0.76
CA SER A 53 -19.69 -6.21 1.78
C SER A 53 -19.73 -5.67 3.20
N ILE A 54 -19.33 -4.42 3.41
CA ILE A 54 -19.37 -3.75 4.72
C ILE A 54 -20.82 -3.61 5.20
N ALA A 55 -21.75 -3.31 4.29
CA ALA A 55 -23.17 -3.16 4.62
C ALA A 55 -23.87 -4.50 4.79
N GLU A 56 -23.56 -5.48 3.96
CA GLU A 56 -24.26 -6.76 3.92
C GLU A 56 -23.68 -7.82 4.86
N GLY A 57 -22.36 -7.75 5.14
CA GLY A 57 -21.65 -8.75 5.97
C GLY A 57 -21.42 -10.07 5.24
N GLY A 58 -21.21 -11.13 6.01
CA GLY A 58 -21.08 -12.50 5.50
C GLY A 58 -19.69 -12.84 4.95
N ALA A 59 -19.64 -13.90 4.13
CA ALA A 59 -18.38 -14.48 3.64
C ALA A 59 -17.57 -13.51 2.77
N VAL A 60 -18.23 -12.62 2.03
CA VAL A 60 -17.54 -11.62 1.20
C VAL A 60 -16.83 -10.60 2.08
N LEU A 61 -17.47 -10.14 3.15
CA LEU A 61 -16.82 -9.26 4.14
C LEU A 61 -15.63 -9.95 4.79
N ASP A 62 -15.75 -11.23 5.15
CA ASP A 62 -14.64 -11.98 5.75
C ASP A 62 -13.46 -12.10 4.78
N TYR A 63 -13.72 -12.33 3.50
CA TYR A 63 -12.68 -12.34 2.46
C TYR A 63 -11.94 -10.99 2.40
N PHE A 64 -12.66 -9.86 2.32
CA PHE A 64 -12.03 -8.53 2.26
C PHE A 64 -11.29 -8.20 3.56
N ARG A 65 -11.84 -8.59 4.70
CA ARG A 65 -11.17 -8.42 6.01
C ARG A 65 -9.85 -9.15 6.06
N ASP A 66 -9.82 -10.41 5.61
CA ASP A 66 -8.61 -11.22 5.58
C ASP A 66 -7.59 -10.68 4.57
N ARG A 67 -8.04 -10.26 3.39
CA ARG A 67 -7.19 -9.62 2.40
C ARG A 67 -6.53 -8.35 2.96
N MET A 68 -7.30 -7.45 3.59
CA MET A 68 -6.75 -6.23 4.20
C MET A 68 -5.79 -6.54 5.34
N ARG A 69 -6.05 -7.59 6.09
CA ARG A 69 -5.13 -8.07 7.14
C ARG A 69 -3.81 -8.54 6.55
N HIS A 70 -3.82 -9.30 5.46
CA HIS A 70 -2.61 -9.73 4.75
C HIS A 70 -1.80 -8.56 4.21
N ILE A 71 -2.44 -7.60 3.57
CA ILE A 71 -1.77 -6.40 3.03
C ILE A 71 -1.11 -5.61 4.17
N ARG A 72 -1.83 -5.33 5.26
CA ARG A 72 -1.25 -4.64 6.42
C ARG A 72 -0.09 -5.41 7.03
N HIS A 73 -0.20 -6.74 7.14
CA HIS A 73 0.88 -7.58 7.67
C HIS A 73 2.14 -7.49 6.80
N ALA A 74 2.00 -7.54 5.48
CA ALA A 74 3.12 -7.37 4.54
C ALA A 74 3.77 -5.99 4.66
N LEU A 75 2.96 -4.93 4.77
CA LEU A 75 3.46 -3.56 4.99
C LEU A 75 4.19 -3.42 6.32
N CYS A 76 3.66 -4.01 7.40
CA CYS A 76 4.35 -4.03 8.70
C CYS A 76 5.70 -4.75 8.61
N GLY A 77 5.78 -5.87 7.91
CA GLY A 77 7.03 -6.60 7.68
C GLY A 77 8.06 -5.73 6.95
N MET A 78 7.65 -5.06 5.88
CA MET A 78 8.48 -4.13 5.12
C MET A 78 8.99 -2.96 5.98
N LEU A 79 8.13 -2.34 6.77
CA LEU A 79 8.50 -1.23 7.66
C LEU A 79 9.45 -1.69 8.76
N ASN A 80 9.19 -2.82 9.40
CA ASN A 80 10.06 -3.41 10.41
C ASN A 80 11.44 -3.77 9.86
N ASP A 81 11.51 -4.30 8.64
CA ASP A 81 12.78 -4.54 7.97
C ASP A 81 13.59 -3.25 7.79
N GLY A 82 12.96 -2.16 7.35
CA GLY A 82 13.60 -0.85 7.24
C GLY A 82 14.09 -0.30 8.59
N ILE A 83 13.35 -0.55 9.67
CA ILE A 83 13.78 -0.19 11.04
C ILE A 83 15.00 -1.03 11.46
N HIS A 84 14.97 -2.34 11.25
CA HIS A 84 16.08 -3.23 11.61
C HIS A 84 17.36 -2.89 10.84
N ARG A 85 17.25 -2.49 9.59
CA ARG A 85 18.39 -2.04 8.77
C ARG A 85 18.88 -0.63 9.12
N GLY A 86 18.15 0.08 10.00
CA GLY A 86 18.49 1.45 10.38
C GLY A 86 18.19 2.50 9.32
N GLU A 87 17.38 2.18 8.35
CA GLU A 87 16.93 3.08 7.27
C GLU A 87 15.75 3.94 7.71
N LEU A 88 14.84 3.36 8.49
CA LEU A 88 13.67 4.01 9.02
C LEU A 88 13.83 4.31 10.52
N ARG A 89 13.13 5.35 10.99
CA ARG A 89 13.14 5.73 12.40
C ARG A 89 12.44 4.68 13.27
N LYS A 90 12.90 4.51 14.51
CA LYS A 90 12.40 3.47 15.43
C LYS A 90 11.12 3.86 16.15
N ASP A 91 10.83 5.15 16.22
CA ASP A 91 9.77 5.75 17.03
C ASP A 91 8.46 5.93 16.25
N MET A 92 8.16 5.01 15.32
CA MET A 92 6.90 5.04 14.58
C MET A 92 5.93 3.96 15.05
N ASP A 93 4.65 4.27 14.97
CA ASP A 93 3.57 3.28 15.05
C ASP A 93 3.47 2.54 13.72
N VAL A 94 4.13 1.38 13.63
CA VAL A 94 4.22 0.59 12.39
C VAL A 94 2.84 0.15 11.90
N GLU A 95 1.95 -0.30 12.79
CA GLU A 95 0.60 -0.73 12.42
C GLU A 95 -0.26 0.45 11.98
N GLY A 96 -0.14 1.58 12.64
CA GLY A 96 -0.81 2.82 12.25
C GLY A 96 -0.38 3.28 10.87
N VAL A 97 0.92 3.32 10.59
CA VAL A 97 1.47 3.68 9.27
C VAL A 97 1.00 2.71 8.19
N ALA A 98 1.01 1.39 8.44
CA ALA A 98 0.51 0.40 7.49
C ALA A 98 -0.98 0.61 7.18
N THR A 99 -1.79 0.92 8.20
CA THR A 99 -3.21 1.22 8.04
C THR A 99 -3.44 2.50 7.23
N GLU A 100 -2.66 3.54 7.47
CA GLU A 100 -2.73 4.80 6.72
C GLU A 100 -2.34 4.62 5.24
N ILE A 101 -1.33 3.78 4.96
CA ILE A 101 -0.96 3.43 3.58
C ILE A 101 -2.14 2.79 2.84
N VAL A 102 -2.77 1.78 3.44
CA VAL A 102 -3.94 1.12 2.85
C VAL A 102 -5.08 2.11 2.66
N ALA A 103 -5.38 2.93 3.65
CA ALA A 103 -6.43 3.95 3.57
C ALA A 103 -6.19 4.96 2.43
N PHE A 104 -4.93 5.40 2.24
CA PHE A 104 -4.56 6.25 1.10
C PHE A 104 -4.80 5.53 -0.23
N MET A 105 -4.33 4.29 -0.37
CA MET A 105 -4.46 3.52 -1.61
C MET A 105 -5.91 3.32 -2.00
N ASP A 106 -6.76 2.89 -1.06
CA ASP A 106 -8.19 2.69 -1.29
C ASP A 106 -8.91 4.01 -1.61
N GLY A 107 -8.62 5.06 -0.86
CA GLY A 107 -9.25 6.36 -1.05
C GLY A 107 -8.90 7.01 -2.38
N ILE A 108 -7.63 6.99 -2.79
CA ILE A 108 -7.23 7.61 -4.06
C ILE A 108 -7.72 6.83 -5.27
N GLN A 109 -7.80 5.52 -5.19
CA GLN A 109 -8.40 4.68 -6.23
C GLN A 109 -9.88 4.99 -6.41
N THR A 110 -10.62 5.11 -5.31
CA THR A 110 -12.03 5.50 -5.34
C THR A 110 -12.22 6.88 -5.97
N GLN A 111 -11.40 7.87 -5.60
CA GLN A 111 -11.46 9.21 -6.19
C GLN A 111 -11.15 9.18 -7.70
N TRP A 112 -10.18 8.39 -8.11
CA TRP A 112 -9.87 8.24 -9.52
C TRP A 112 -11.02 7.57 -10.31
N LEU A 113 -11.65 6.54 -9.76
CA LEU A 113 -12.82 5.90 -10.37
C LEU A 113 -14.00 6.86 -10.55
N LEU A 114 -14.18 7.80 -9.62
CA LEU A 114 -15.23 8.81 -9.68
C LEU A 114 -14.92 9.94 -10.67
N ASP A 115 -13.66 10.38 -10.76
CA ASP A 115 -13.26 11.49 -11.63
C ASP A 115 -11.85 11.27 -12.23
N PRO A 116 -11.74 10.34 -13.21
CA PRO A 116 -10.43 10.01 -13.80
C PRO A 116 -9.82 11.13 -14.65
N ARG A 117 -10.59 12.17 -14.98
CA ARG A 117 -10.08 13.31 -15.73
C ARG A 117 -9.34 14.31 -14.84
N ARG A 118 -9.71 14.39 -13.55
CA ARG A 118 -9.12 15.32 -12.60
C ARG A 118 -8.09 14.70 -11.69
N ILE A 119 -8.22 13.40 -11.39
CA ILE A 119 -7.32 12.68 -10.49
C ILE A 119 -6.24 11.98 -11.31
N ASP A 120 -4.99 12.39 -11.11
CA ASP A 120 -3.83 11.70 -11.64
C ASP A 120 -3.32 10.69 -10.59
N LEU A 121 -3.70 9.43 -10.79
CA LEU A 121 -3.39 8.34 -9.86
C LEU A 121 -1.88 8.15 -9.68
N VAL A 122 -1.11 8.15 -10.77
CA VAL A 122 0.35 7.97 -10.75
C VAL A 122 1.02 9.09 -9.96
N LYS A 123 0.66 10.32 -10.27
CA LYS A 123 1.20 11.51 -9.57
C LYS A 123 0.85 11.51 -8.08
N ALA A 124 -0.37 11.11 -7.73
CA ALA A 124 -0.82 11.02 -6.34
C ALA A 124 0.01 9.98 -5.55
N TYR A 125 0.23 8.80 -6.12
CA TYR A 125 1.07 7.77 -5.50
C TYR A 125 2.51 8.25 -5.31
N HIS A 126 3.14 8.80 -6.34
CA HIS A 126 4.52 9.31 -6.24
C HIS A 126 4.66 10.38 -5.17
N ARG A 127 3.69 11.31 -5.10
CA ARG A 127 3.72 12.37 -4.09
C ARG A 127 3.55 11.83 -2.68
N TYR A 128 2.56 10.98 -2.45
CA TYR A 128 2.28 10.43 -1.14
C TYR A 128 3.44 9.58 -0.62
N PHE A 129 3.90 8.61 -1.39
CA PHE A 129 4.98 7.72 -0.96
C PHE A 129 6.33 8.42 -0.91
N GLY A 130 6.59 9.41 -1.75
CA GLY A 130 7.78 10.26 -1.66
C GLY A 130 7.82 11.05 -0.35
N ASN A 131 6.72 11.67 0.03
CA ASN A 131 6.60 12.38 1.31
C ASN A 131 6.71 11.43 2.50
N LEU A 132 6.02 10.30 2.44
CA LEU A 132 6.06 9.28 3.50
C LEU A 132 7.48 8.74 3.70
N ALA A 133 8.18 8.38 2.63
CA ALA A 133 9.58 7.93 2.68
C ALA A 133 10.48 8.97 3.36
N SER A 134 10.33 10.25 3.01
CA SER A 134 11.08 11.34 3.62
C SER A 134 10.79 11.51 5.12
N GLN A 135 9.53 11.36 5.52
CA GLN A 135 9.11 11.47 6.93
C GLN A 135 9.60 10.30 7.79
N LEU A 136 9.60 9.09 7.22
CA LEU A 136 9.96 7.86 7.93
C LEU A 136 11.45 7.58 7.91
N GLN A 137 12.21 8.19 7.00
CA GLN A 137 13.65 7.99 6.89
C GLN A 137 14.34 8.42 8.19
N ARG A 138 15.31 7.62 8.64
CA ARG A 138 16.12 7.95 9.80
C ARG A 138 16.99 9.19 9.49
N SER A 139 16.84 10.24 10.32
CA SER A 139 17.69 11.43 10.21
C SER A 139 19.11 11.13 10.69
N PRO A 140 20.18 11.57 9.99
CA PRO A 140 21.56 11.31 10.37
C PRO A 140 22.02 11.92 11.71
N GLY A 141 21.18 12.76 12.32
CA GLY A 141 21.57 13.62 13.47
C GLY A 141 21.05 13.24 14.86
N HIS A 142 20.20 12.23 15.01
CA HIS A 142 19.54 11.97 16.32
C HIS A 142 20.40 11.15 17.30
N ASP A 143 21.42 10.45 16.84
CA ASP A 143 22.28 9.60 17.70
C ASP A 143 23.41 10.34 18.44
N ARG A 144 23.66 11.62 18.13
CA ARG A 144 24.76 12.38 18.79
C ARG A 144 24.42 12.93 20.17
N LYS A 145 23.14 12.96 20.59
CA LYS A 145 22.73 13.54 21.89
C LYS A 145 22.64 12.56 23.05
N ARG A 146 22.88 11.26 22.85
CA ARG A 146 22.84 10.25 23.95
C ARG A 146 24.23 9.77 24.42
N ARG A 147 25.32 10.37 23.94
CA ARG A 147 26.69 10.05 24.40
C ARG A 147 27.38 11.25 25.06
N ARG A 148 26.66 11.96 25.90
CA ARG A 148 27.28 12.87 26.87
C ARG A 148 26.64 12.71 28.24
#